data_abe6ab8f51568061cdd31f88b3495bfe
#
_entry.id   abe6ab8f51568061cdd31f88b3495bfe
#
_cell.length_a   1.000
_cell.length_b   1.000
_cell.length_c   1.000
_cell.angle_alpha   90.00
_cell.angle_beta   90.00
_cell.angle_gamma   90.00
#
_symmetry.space_group_name_H-M   'P 1'
#
loop_
_entity.id
_entity.type
_entity.pdbx_description
1 polymer ?
#
loop_
_entity_poly.entity_id
_entity_poly.type
_entity_poly.pdbx_seq_one_letter_code
_entity_poly.pdbx_strand_id
1 'polypeptide(L)'
;MDYRIEKDTLGEVKVPKDSLWGAQTERSRKNFKIGNSSSMPIEIIHAYAILKKSAAQTNEDLGVLSKDKSQLIQKVCDEILENKHNDQFPLVIWQTGSGTQTNMNINEVISNRAHLLEGKTLGESDKTLSPNDDVNLSQSSNDTFPTAINIAAMKIITKNTLVNLRKLKDSLNKKSKEFNKIVKIGRTHLMDATPITLGQEFSGYVSQVDHGINTIKNAIHHLSELPIGGTAVGTGLNTPKGYSSKIVEYISKNSEMSFKESLNKFEGIASHDCIVEMHGAIKTVAASVYKISNDIRLMGSGPRSGLGELILPANEPGSSIMPGKVNPTQCEAISMVCAQIIGNDVAVSFAGANGHFELNVFKPLFAFNIIESSKILGDASLSFAENCINGIKPNKKRIEKFLNDSLMLVTALNSKIGYYKAADIANKAFKEDITLKEAALKLAYLTEDEFDTYVNPSRMTNNEG
;
A
#
# COMPACT_ATOMS: atom_id res chain seq x y z
N MET A 1 -40.11 9.67 2.88
CA MET A 1 -38.99 10.56 2.51
C MET A 1 -39.52 11.61 1.58
N ASP A 2 -39.26 12.86 1.86
CA ASP A 2 -39.63 13.97 0.98
C ASP A 2 -38.64 14.03 -0.18
N TYR A 3 -39.12 14.42 -1.36
CA TYR A 3 -38.32 14.52 -2.57
C TYR A 3 -38.44 15.91 -3.18
N ARG A 4 -37.38 16.36 -3.85
CA ARG A 4 -37.42 17.47 -4.78
C ARG A 4 -37.25 16.97 -6.22
N ILE A 5 -37.65 17.76 -7.18
CA ILE A 5 -37.44 17.47 -8.60
C ILE A 5 -36.18 18.17 -9.05
N GLU A 6 -35.24 17.37 -9.62
CA GLU A 6 -34.07 17.85 -10.33
C GLU A 6 -34.19 17.41 -11.80
N LYS A 7 -33.48 18.08 -12.71
CA LYS A 7 -33.53 17.78 -14.14
C LYS A 7 -32.14 17.63 -14.73
N ASP A 8 -31.95 16.67 -15.60
CA ASP A 8 -30.79 16.52 -16.48
C ASP A 8 -31.24 16.38 -17.96
N THR A 9 -30.31 16.05 -18.86
CA THR A 9 -30.61 15.89 -20.31
C THR A 9 -31.57 14.76 -20.63
N LEU A 10 -31.81 13.83 -19.68
CA LEU A 10 -32.74 12.70 -19.82
C LEU A 10 -34.11 13.01 -19.19
N GLY A 11 -34.30 14.20 -18.63
CA GLY A 11 -35.56 14.64 -18.02
C GLY A 11 -35.52 14.73 -16.49
N GLU A 12 -36.70 14.72 -15.87
CA GLU A 12 -36.89 14.91 -14.44
C GLU A 12 -36.53 13.68 -13.60
N VAL A 13 -35.96 13.92 -12.42
CA VAL A 13 -35.58 12.89 -11.44
C VAL A 13 -36.01 13.34 -10.04
N LYS A 14 -36.64 12.43 -9.28
CA LYS A 14 -36.92 12.62 -7.85
C LYS A 14 -35.61 12.34 -7.06
N VAL A 15 -35.13 13.38 -6.38
CA VAL A 15 -33.91 13.33 -5.52
C VAL A 15 -34.38 13.55 -4.07
N PRO A 16 -33.81 12.89 -3.05
CA PRO A 16 -34.15 13.16 -1.66
C PRO A 16 -33.98 14.65 -1.34
N LYS A 17 -34.94 15.23 -0.60
CA LYS A 17 -35.09 16.67 -0.44
C LYS A 17 -33.84 17.38 0.07
N ASP A 18 -33.17 16.78 1.05
CA ASP A 18 -32.04 17.38 1.77
C ASP A 18 -30.66 16.97 1.21
N SER A 19 -30.63 16.12 0.17
CA SER A 19 -29.37 15.67 -0.44
C SER A 19 -28.73 16.77 -1.28
N LEU A 20 -27.42 16.94 -1.16
CA LEU A 20 -26.67 17.88 -2.00
C LEU A 20 -26.40 17.36 -3.42
N TRP A 21 -26.50 16.06 -3.66
CA TRP A 21 -26.38 15.53 -5.03
C TRP A 21 -27.62 15.87 -5.86
N GLY A 22 -27.46 15.79 -7.18
CA GLY A 22 -28.49 16.12 -8.15
C GLY A 22 -28.99 14.93 -8.95
N ALA A 23 -29.51 15.22 -10.15
CA ALA A 23 -30.19 14.28 -11.02
C ALA A 23 -29.26 13.15 -11.52
N GLN A 24 -28.04 13.47 -11.99
CA GLN A 24 -27.12 12.48 -12.55
C GLN A 24 -26.64 11.47 -11.49
N THR A 25 -26.32 11.94 -10.29
CA THR A 25 -25.96 11.09 -9.16
C THR A 25 -27.12 10.18 -8.77
N GLU A 26 -28.34 10.71 -8.68
CA GLU A 26 -29.50 9.90 -8.30
C GLU A 26 -29.82 8.83 -9.35
N ARG A 27 -29.64 9.12 -10.65
CA ARG A 27 -29.75 8.10 -11.71
C ARG A 27 -28.71 6.99 -11.54
N SER A 28 -27.45 7.37 -11.30
CA SER A 28 -26.37 6.41 -11.07
C SER A 28 -26.66 5.52 -9.86
N ARG A 29 -27.11 6.10 -8.74
CA ARG A 29 -27.49 5.39 -7.53
C ARG A 29 -28.60 4.37 -7.75
N LYS A 30 -29.55 4.68 -8.64
CA LYS A 30 -30.64 3.77 -9.03
C LYS A 30 -30.20 2.70 -10.03
N ASN A 31 -29.29 3.04 -10.94
CA ASN A 31 -28.84 2.17 -12.03
C ASN A 31 -27.85 1.11 -11.55
N PHE A 32 -26.92 1.47 -10.64
CA PHE A 32 -25.83 0.58 -10.20
C PHE A 32 -26.04 0.13 -8.75
N LYS A 33 -26.86 -0.89 -8.55
CA LYS A 33 -27.10 -1.52 -7.23
C LYS A 33 -26.20 -2.75 -7.05
N ILE A 34 -24.87 -2.53 -7.05
CA ILE A 34 -23.86 -3.56 -7.03
C ILE A 34 -22.95 -3.36 -5.80
N GLY A 35 -22.93 -4.35 -4.90
CA GLY A 35 -22.14 -4.28 -3.68
C GLY A 35 -22.68 -3.25 -2.66
N ASN A 36 -21.78 -2.76 -1.82
CA ASN A 36 -22.12 -1.79 -0.78
C ASN A 36 -22.26 -0.37 -1.35
N SER A 37 -23.28 0.36 -0.93
CA SER A 37 -23.41 1.79 -1.22
C SER A 37 -22.22 2.58 -0.65
N SER A 38 -21.92 3.73 -1.25
CA SER A 38 -20.78 4.59 -0.84
C SER A 38 -19.43 3.87 -0.82
N SER A 39 -19.22 2.96 -1.78
CA SER A 39 -17.98 2.20 -1.88
C SER A 39 -16.87 2.93 -2.67
N MET A 40 -17.16 4.09 -3.29
CA MET A 40 -16.12 4.96 -3.85
C MET A 40 -15.25 5.48 -2.69
N PRO A 41 -13.92 5.25 -2.69
CA PRO A 41 -13.06 5.73 -1.60
C PRO A 41 -13.18 7.25 -1.39
N ILE A 42 -13.32 7.66 -0.14
CA ILE A 42 -13.44 9.09 0.21
C ILE A 42 -12.19 9.88 -0.21
N GLU A 43 -11.05 9.23 -0.27
CA GLU A 43 -9.79 9.80 -0.71
C GLU A 43 -9.85 10.28 -2.17
N ILE A 44 -10.65 9.62 -3.01
CA ILE A 44 -10.92 10.06 -4.40
C ILE A 44 -11.78 11.33 -4.39
N ILE A 45 -12.76 11.42 -3.51
CA ILE A 45 -13.60 12.62 -3.36
C ILE A 45 -12.76 13.81 -2.89
N HIS A 46 -11.87 13.60 -1.91
CA HIS A 46 -10.94 14.65 -1.46
C HIS A 46 -9.96 15.07 -2.57
N ALA A 47 -9.47 14.12 -3.37
CA ALA A 47 -8.62 14.43 -4.52
C ALA A 47 -9.38 15.26 -5.59
N TYR A 48 -10.64 14.91 -5.83
CA TYR A 48 -11.52 15.73 -6.66
C TYR A 48 -11.76 17.14 -6.09
N ALA A 49 -11.94 17.28 -4.78
CA ALA A 49 -12.09 18.60 -4.17
C ALA A 49 -10.83 19.47 -4.39
N ILE A 50 -9.62 18.89 -4.24
CA ILE A 50 -8.36 19.56 -4.59
C ILE A 50 -8.35 19.96 -6.08
N LEU A 51 -8.72 19.03 -6.97
CA LEU A 51 -8.74 19.27 -8.42
C LEU A 51 -9.74 20.37 -8.78
N LYS A 52 -10.99 20.32 -8.28
CA LYS A 52 -12.03 21.31 -8.57
C LYS A 52 -11.69 22.70 -8.03
N LYS A 53 -11.10 22.79 -6.85
CA LYS A 53 -10.53 24.02 -6.30
C LYS A 53 -9.47 24.60 -7.22
N SER A 54 -8.53 23.76 -7.65
CA SER A 54 -7.43 24.17 -8.55
C SER A 54 -7.95 24.58 -9.94
N ALA A 55 -8.96 23.89 -10.47
CA ALA A 55 -9.61 24.22 -11.73
C ALA A 55 -10.31 25.58 -11.66
N ALA A 56 -11.03 25.86 -10.57
CA ALA A 56 -11.68 27.16 -10.36
C ALA A 56 -10.68 28.30 -10.31
N GLN A 57 -9.57 28.14 -9.56
CA GLN A 57 -8.46 29.12 -9.50
C GLN A 57 -7.84 29.34 -10.86
N THR A 58 -7.58 28.27 -11.61
CA THR A 58 -7.00 28.33 -12.96
C THR A 58 -7.91 29.06 -13.93
N ASN A 59 -9.21 28.73 -13.94
CA ASN A 59 -10.19 29.34 -14.82
C ASN A 59 -10.44 30.83 -14.49
N GLU A 60 -10.36 31.22 -13.20
CA GLU A 60 -10.40 32.62 -12.76
C GLU A 60 -9.19 33.37 -13.32
N ASP A 61 -7.98 32.88 -13.12
CA ASP A 61 -6.73 33.49 -13.56
C ASP A 61 -6.64 33.63 -15.09
N LEU A 62 -7.26 32.68 -15.82
CA LEU A 62 -7.30 32.70 -17.29
C LEU A 62 -8.50 33.48 -17.82
N GLY A 63 -9.31 34.08 -16.94
CA GLY A 63 -10.40 35.01 -17.30
C GLY A 63 -11.64 34.33 -17.86
N VAL A 64 -11.80 33.04 -17.71
CA VAL A 64 -12.98 32.28 -18.22
C VAL A 64 -14.01 31.95 -17.14
N LEU A 65 -13.68 32.15 -15.85
CA LEU A 65 -14.60 32.02 -14.73
C LEU A 65 -14.55 33.31 -13.88
N SER A 66 -15.71 33.81 -13.45
CA SER A 66 -15.73 34.98 -12.58
C SER A 66 -15.20 34.69 -11.20
N LYS A 67 -14.61 35.70 -10.56
CA LYS A 67 -14.03 35.59 -9.21
C LYS A 67 -15.05 35.09 -8.18
N ASP A 68 -16.29 35.59 -8.21
CA ASP A 68 -17.32 35.19 -7.24
C ASP A 68 -17.67 33.71 -7.36
N LYS A 69 -17.83 33.20 -8.58
CA LYS A 69 -18.06 31.77 -8.84
C LYS A 69 -16.87 30.92 -8.41
N SER A 70 -15.64 31.36 -8.71
CA SER A 70 -14.43 30.67 -8.29
C SER A 70 -14.33 30.57 -6.76
N GLN A 71 -14.59 31.65 -6.04
CA GLN A 71 -14.55 31.66 -4.58
C GLN A 71 -15.62 30.76 -3.95
N LEU A 72 -16.81 30.68 -4.52
CA LEU A 72 -17.85 29.76 -4.06
C LEU A 72 -17.44 28.29 -4.25
N ILE A 73 -16.90 27.95 -5.43
CA ILE A 73 -16.39 26.59 -5.68
C ILE A 73 -15.28 26.25 -4.67
N GLN A 74 -14.29 27.13 -4.49
CA GLN A 74 -13.19 26.93 -3.55
C GLN A 74 -13.71 26.71 -2.12
N LYS A 75 -14.65 27.52 -1.64
CA LYS A 75 -15.24 27.41 -0.30
C LYS A 75 -15.90 26.06 -0.07
N VAL A 76 -16.69 25.55 -1.03
CA VAL A 76 -17.32 24.24 -0.90
C VAL A 76 -16.29 23.12 -0.96
N CYS A 77 -15.27 23.24 -1.82
CA CYS A 77 -14.16 22.27 -1.84
C CYS A 77 -13.45 22.18 -0.48
N ASP A 78 -13.23 23.30 0.19
CA ASP A 78 -12.65 23.33 1.54
C ASP A 78 -13.55 22.64 2.57
N GLU A 79 -14.89 22.86 2.51
CA GLU A 79 -15.84 22.12 3.35
C GLU A 79 -15.78 20.59 3.12
N ILE A 80 -15.60 20.14 1.86
CA ILE A 80 -15.45 18.71 1.54
C ILE A 80 -14.13 18.16 2.12
N LEU A 81 -13.03 18.90 1.99
CA LEU A 81 -11.72 18.51 2.56
C LEU A 81 -11.73 18.44 4.08
N GLU A 82 -12.61 19.22 4.74
CA GLU A 82 -12.86 19.19 6.18
C GLU A 82 -13.83 18.07 6.61
N ASN A 83 -14.22 17.16 5.71
CA ASN A 83 -15.15 16.05 5.93
C ASN A 83 -16.61 16.46 6.29
N LYS A 84 -17.04 17.65 5.94
CA LYS A 84 -18.39 18.15 6.30
C LYS A 84 -19.53 17.52 5.50
N HIS A 85 -19.24 16.88 4.37
CA HIS A 85 -20.23 16.40 3.41
C HIS A 85 -19.99 14.95 2.95
N ASN A 86 -19.34 14.11 3.77
CA ASN A 86 -18.96 12.74 3.37
C ASN A 86 -20.16 11.85 3.02
N ASP A 87 -21.32 12.10 3.64
CA ASP A 87 -22.58 11.40 3.38
C ASP A 87 -23.24 11.78 2.03
N GLN A 88 -22.70 12.80 1.33
CA GLN A 88 -23.23 13.27 0.06
C GLN A 88 -22.60 12.56 -1.17
N PHE A 89 -21.78 11.53 -0.94
CA PHE A 89 -21.10 10.76 -1.99
C PHE A 89 -21.52 9.27 -1.94
N PRO A 90 -22.77 8.96 -2.35
CA PRO A 90 -23.39 7.65 -2.15
C PRO A 90 -23.01 6.63 -3.23
N LEU A 91 -22.16 6.97 -4.21
CA LEU A 91 -21.91 6.13 -5.37
C LEU A 91 -21.02 4.94 -5.06
N VAL A 92 -21.20 3.89 -5.86
CA VAL A 92 -20.42 2.67 -5.81
C VAL A 92 -19.26 2.72 -6.80
N ILE A 93 -18.23 1.90 -6.59
CA ILE A 93 -17.14 1.74 -7.57
C ILE A 93 -17.61 1.06 -8.86
N TRP A 94 -18.66 0.23 -8.79
CA TRP A 94 -19.26 -0.46 -9.93
C TRP A 94 -20.20 0.46 -10.70
N GLN A 95 -19.64 1.46 -11.37
CA GLN A 95 -20.32 2.49 -12.16
C GLN A 95 -19.73 2.54 -13.57
N THR A 96 -20.05 3.59 -14.35
CA THR A 96 -19.38 3.76 -15.66
C THR A 96 -17.88 3.78 -15.51
N GLY A 97 -17.21 3.08 -16.39
CA GLY A 97 -15.76 2.87 -16.29
C GLY A 97 -14.90 4.12 -16.50
N SER A 98 -15.47 5.21 -17.03
CA SER A 98 -14.83 6.54 -17.09
C SER A 98 -14.85 7.30 -15.76
N GLY A 99 -15.71 6.89 -14.80
CA GLY A 99 -15.93 7.59 -13.54
C GLY A 99 -16.77 8.86 -13.65
N THR A 100 -17.50 9.05 -14.76
CA THR A 100 -18.29 10.25 -15.01
C THR A 100 -19.28 10.54 -13.90
N GLN A 101 -19.93 9.50 -13.34
CA GLN A 101 -20.90 9.72 -12.27
C GLN A 101 -20.27 10.27 -11.01
N THR A 102 -19.07 9.83 -10.64
CA THR A 102 -18.35 10.39 -9.49
C THR A 102 -17.93 11.83 -9.76
N ASN A 103 -17.43 12.16 -10.97
CA ASN A 103 -17.15 13.55 -11.36
C ASN A 103 -18.41 14.42 -11.27
N MET A 104 -19.56 13.92 -11.75
CA MET A 104 -20.81 14.66 -11.67
C MET A 104 -21.35 14.74 -10.24
N ASN A 105 -21.18 13.72 -9.42
CA ASN A 105 -21.57 13.77 -8.01
C ASN A 105 -20.89 14.94 -7.29
N ILE A 106 -19.58 15.09 -7.43
CA ILE A 106 -18.91 16.24 -6.80
C ILE A 106 -19.31 17.58 -7.42
N ASN A 107 -19.50 17.64 -8.75
CA ASN A 107 -19.99 18.85 -9.40
C ASN A 107 -21.37 19.28 -8.87
N GLU A 108 -22.29 18.32 -8.73
CA GLU A 108 -23.64 18.56 -8.21
C GLU A 108 -23.63 18.98 -6.73
N VAL A 109 -22.80 18.33 -5.91
CA VAL A 109 -22.64 18.69 -4.49
C VAL A 109 -22.07 20.10 -4.36
N ILE A 110 -21.05 20.47 -5.13
CA ILE A 110 -20.47 21.82 -5.13
C ILE A 110 -21.52 22.85 -5.55
N SER A 111 -22.23 22.60 -6.65
CA SER A 111 -23.26 23.52 -7.17
C SER A 111 -24.39 23.74 -6.16
N ASN A 112 -24.95 22.65 -5.61
CA ASN A 112 -26.07 22.72 -4.68
C ASN A 112 -25.68 23.32 -3.32
N ARG A 113 -24.47 23.01 -2.82
CA ARG A 113 -23.97 23.62 -1.59
C ARG A 113 -23.71 25.11 -1.75
N ALA A 114 -23.12 25.52 -2.87
CA ALA A 114 -22.92 26.93 -3.20
C ALA A 114 -24.28 27.70 -3.24
N HIS A 115 -25.30 27.08 -3.82
CA HIS A 115 -26.65 27.63 -3.88
C HIS A 115 -27.23 27.88 -2.47
N LEU A 116 -27.05 26.94 -1.54
CA LEU A 116 -27.45 27.11 -0.13
C LEU A 116 -26.64 28.20 0.59
N LEU A 117 -25.33 28.33 0.26
CA LEU A 117 -24.47 29.39 0.85
C LEU A 117 -24.89 30.79 0.45
N GLU A 118 -25.59 30.95 -0.70
CA GLU A 118 -26.18 32.18 -1.18
C GLU A 118 -27.59 32.43 -0.61
N GLY A 119 -28.05 31.59 0.36
CA GLY A 119 -29.35 31.72 1.01
C GLY A 119 -30.53 31.24 0.18
N LYS A 120 -30.29 30.51 -0.93
CA LYS A 120 -31.34 29.95 -1.81
C LYS A 120 -31.75 28.55 -1.37
N THR A 121 -32.82 28.01 -1.97
CA THR A 121 -33.40 26.72 -1.62
C THR A 121 -33.12 25.65 -2.71
N LEU A 122 -32.81 24.42 -2.29
CA LEU A 122 -32.62 23.32 -3.24
C LEU A 122 -33.86 23.01 -4.05
N GLY A 123 -33.68 22.76 -5.35
CA GLY A 123 -34.80 22.49 -6.29
C GLY A 123 -35.22 23.71 -7.10
N GLU A 124 -34.71 24.90 -6.82
CA GLU A 124 -34.91 26.09 -7.67
C GLU A 124 -34.17 25.90 -9.01
N SER A 125 -34.78 26.43 -10.07
CA SER A 125 -34.23 26.30 -11.45
C SER A 125 -33.05 27.18 -11.72
N ASP A 126 -32.94 28.34 -11.03
CA ASP A 126 -31.88 29.32 -11.20
C ASP A 126 -30.72 29.05 -10.22
N LYS A 127 -29.87 28.09 -10.56
CA LYS A 127 -28.70 27.73 -9.74
C LYS A 127 -27.62 28.80 -9.83
N THR A 128 -27.02 29.12 -8.69
CA THR A 128 -25.87 30.03 -8.59
C THR A 128 -24.68 29.56 -9.41
N LEU A 129 -24.41 28.23 -9.39
CA LEU A 129 -23.40 27.57 -10.18
C LEU A 129 -24.03 26.44 -11.02
N SER A 130 -23.71 26.39 -12.30
CA SER A 130 -23.97 25.23 -13.15
C SER A 130 -22.97 24.13 -12.86
N PRO A 131 -23.42 22.88 -12.55
CA PRO A 131 -22.50 21.76 -12.37
C PRO A 131 -21.61 21.49 -13.61
N ASN A 132 -22.17 21.69 -14.80
CA ASN A 132 -21.51 21.42 -16.07
C ASN A 132 -20.70 22.63 -16.58
N ASP A 133 -21.30 23.83 -16.57
CA ASP A 133 -20.69 24.98 -17.25
C ASP A 133 -19.73 25.76 -16.36
N ASP A 134 -19.92 25.73 -15.02
CA ASP A 134 -19.07 26.44 -14.08
C ASP A 134 -18.11 25.49 -13.34
N VAL A 135 -18.62 24.45 -12.67
CA VAL A 135 -17.80 23.55 -11.84
C VAL A 135 -16.93 22.63 -12.70
N ASN A 136 -17.45 22.20 -13.87
CA ASN A 136 -16.72 21.34 -14.81
C ASN A 136 -16.07 22.10 -15.95
N LEU A 137 -16.01 23.44 -15.89
CA LEU A 137 -15.40 24.28 -16.94
C LEU A 137 -13.97 23.87 -17.24
N SER A 138 -13.65 23.73 -18.54
CA SER A 138 -12.34 23.32 -19.07
C SER A 138 -11.92 21.88 -18.72
N GLN A 139 -12.87 21.01 -18.38
CA GLN A 139 -12.61 19.63 -17.89
C GLN A 139 -13.49 18.61 -18.61
N SER A 140 -13.04 17.35 -18.55
CA SER A 140 -13.83 16.16 -18.83
C SER A 140 -13.66 15.17 -17.68
N SER A 141 -14.63 14.26 -17.47
CA SER A 141 -14.41 13.13 -16.55
C SER A 141 -13.24 12.25 -17.00
N ASN A 142 -12.90 12.26 -18.29
CA ASN A 142 -11.86 11.43 -18.86
C ASN A 142 -10.46 11.84 -18.40
N ASP A 143 -10.20 13.12 -18.21
CA ASP A 143 -8.92 13.64 -17.69
C ASP A 143 -8.96 13.91 -16.17
N THR A 144 -10.13 14.25 -15.59
CA THR A 144 -10.25 14.54 -14.16
C THR A 144 -10.17 13.29 -13.30
N PHE A 145 -10.80 12.18 -13.71
CA PHE A 145 -10.79 10.98 -12.87
C PHE A 145 -9.40 10.37 -12.72
N PRO A 146 -8.59 10.15 -13.78
CA PRO A 146 -7.21 9.67 -13.61
C PRO A 146 -6.35 10.64 -12.82
N THR A 147 -6.53 11.95 -13.00
CA THR A 147 -5.86 12.98 -12.20
C THR A 147 -6.21 12.83 -10.71
N ALA A 148 -7.49 12.61 -10.37
CA ALA A 148 -7.92 12.40 -9.00
C ALA A 148 -7.36 11.08 -8.41
N ILE A 149 -7.26 10.01 -9.20
CA ILE A 149 -6.60 8.77 -8.76
C ILE A 149 -5.14 9.05 -8.39
N ASN A 150 -4.39 9.74 -9.26
CA ASN A 150 -2.97 10.03 -9.04
C ASN A 150 -2.77 10.91 -7.79
N ILE A 151 -3.60 11.93 -7.58
CA ILE A 151 -3.56 12.78 -6.38
C ILE A 151 -3.83 11.95 -5.11
N ALA A 152 -4.89 11.15 -5.10
CA ALA A 152 -5.27 10.34 -3.95
C ALA A 152 -4.21 9.28 -3.62
N ALA A 153 -3.73 8.55 -4.64
CA ALA A 153 -2.69 7.54 -4.49
C ALA A 153 -1.38 8.16 -3.96
N MET A 154 -0.93 9.27 -4.56
CA MET A 154 0.25 10.00 -4.10
C MET A 154 0.15 10.38 -2.62
N LYS A 155 -1.01 10.90 -2.20
CA LYS A 155 -1.25 11.32 -0.82
C LYS A 155 -1.14 10.16 0.16
N ILE A 156 -1.81 9.04 -0.12
CA ILE A 156 -1.77 7.86 0.77
C ILE A 156 -0.36 7.26 0.79
N ILE A 157 0.25 7.07 -0.36
CA ILE A 157 1.59 6.47 -0.45
C ILE A 157 2.61 7.29 0.31
N THR A 158 2.61 8.61 0.16
CA THR A 158 3.61 9.47 0.79
C THR A 158 3.35 9.74 2.26
N LYS A 159 2.08 9.88 2.68
CA LYS A 159 1.71 10.28 4.06
C LYS A 159 1.42 9.08 4.97
N ASN A 160 1.12 7.89 4.43
CA ASN A 160 0.86 6.66 5.19
C ASN A 160 1.85 5.55 4.82
N THR A 161 1.78 5.01 3.60
CA THR A 161 2.48 3.77 3.23
C THR A 161 4.00 3.87 3.44
N LEU A 162 4.65 4.86 2.84
CA LEU A 162 6.10 5.05 2.97
C LEU A 162 6.53 5.41 4.40
N VAL A 163 5.70 6.16 5.13
CA VAL A 163 5.99 6.52 6.53
C VAL A 163 6.01 5.26 7.39
N ASN A 164 5.03 4.39 7.25
CA ASN A 164 4.88 3.20 8.08
C ASN A 164 5.85 2.08 7.66
N LEU A 165 6.17 1.96 6.38
CA LEU A 165 7.26 1.08 5.92
C LEU A 165 8.62 1.48 6.49
N ARG A 166 8.92 2.79 6.61
CA ARG A 166 10.15 3.25 7.28
C ARG A 166 10.17 2.85 8.74
N LYS A 167 9.05 2.99 9.46
CA LYS A 167 8.95 2.54 10.87
C LYS A 167 9.20 1.03 11.00
N LEU A 168 8.64 0.23 10.07
CA LEU A 168 8.90 -1.22 10.04
C LEU A 168 10.39 -1.50 9.80
N LYS A 169 11.00 -0.84 8.81
CA LYS A 169 12.45 -0.95 8.54
C LYS A 169 13.27 -0.60 9.79
N ASP A 170 12.95 0.50 10.45
CA ASP A 170 13.69 0.97 11.62
C ASP A 170 13.56 0.00 12.80
N SER A 171 12.38 -0.59 13.01
CA SER A 171 12.13 -1.62 14.01
C SER A 171 12.95 -2.89 13.74
N LEU A 172 12.97 -3.36 12.50
CA LEU A 172 13.79 -4.50 12.06
C LEU A 172 15.29 -4.21 12.22
N ASN A 173 15.75 -3.00 11.86
CA ASN A 173 17.15 -2.59 12.00
C ASN A 173 17.59 -2.53 13.47
N LYS A 174 16.71 -2.06 14.35
CA LYS A 174 16.96 -2.09 15.80
C LYS A 174 17.17 -3.53 16.29
N LYS A 175 16.33 -4.47 15.83
CA LYS A 175 16.46 -5.90 16.18
C LYS A 175 17.68 -6.54 15.55
N SER A 176 18.04 -6.21 14.32
CA SER A 176 19.28 -6.65 13.69
C SER A 176 20.52 -6.31 14.55
N LYS A 177 20.57 -5.06 15.03
CA LYS A 177 21.66 -4.60 15.91
C LYS A 177 21.65 -5.28 17.29
N GLU A 178 20.45 -5.40 17.90
CA GLU A 178 20.26 -6.04 19.20
C GLU A 178 20.71 -7.50 19.19
N PHE A 179 20.46 -8.22 18.07
CA PHE A 179 20.72 -9.65 17.94
C PHE A 179 22.05 -9.98 17.26
N ASN A 180 22.90 -8.99 16.99
CA ASN A 180 24.12 -9.15 16.20
C ASN A 180 25.11 -10.20 16.75
N LYS A 181 25.13 -10.40 18.09
CA LYS A 181 26.04 -11.36 18.75
C LYS A 181 25.37 -12.71 19.07
N ILE A 182 24.13 -12.95 18.63
CA ILE A 182 23.42 -14.20 18.90
C ILE A 182 23.64 -15.14 17.74
N VAL A 183 24.58 -16.07 17.90
CA VAL A 183 24.87 -17.12 16.90
C VAL A 183 23.78 -18.17 16.95
N LYS A 184 23.25 -18.54 15.79
CA LYS A 184 22.22 -19.57 15.60
C LYS A 184 22.58 -20.44 14.40
N ILE A 185 21.90 -21.58 14.27
CA ILE A 185 21.97 -22.37 13.06
C ILE A 185 21.22 -21.66 11.91
N GLY A 186 21.85 -21.53 10.75
CA GLY A 186 21.18 -21.14 9.52
C GLY A 186 20.34 -22.30 8.96
N ARG A 187 19.38 -22.01 8.10
CA ARG A 187 18.56 -23.02 7.43
C ARG A 187 18.41 -22.72 5.95
N THR A 188 18.66 -23.73 5.12
CA THR A 188 18.35 -23.73 3.69
C THR A 188 17.47 -24.94 3.41
N HIS A 189 16.46 -24.81 2.57
CA HIS A 189 15.44 -25.86 2.36
C HIS A 189 14.73 -26.34 3.65
N LEU A 190 14.68 -25.50 4.69
CA LEU A 190 14.27 -25.83 6.07
C LEU A 190 15.16 -26.88 6.75
N MET A 191 16.28 -27.25 6.15
CA MET A 191 17.29 -28.13 6.72
C MET A 191 18.40 -27.32 7.36
N ASP A 192 19.09 -27.91 8.34
CA ASP A 192 20.25 -27.30 9.00
C ASP A 192 21.32 -26.90 8.00
N ALA A 193 21.86 -25.72 8.17
CA ALA A 193 22.97 -25.17 7.39
C ALA A 193 24.05 -24.62 8.31
N THR A 194 25.01 -23.91 7.77
CA THR A 194 26.10 -23.29 8.56
C THR A 194 25.57 -22.17 9.48
N PRO A 195 26.28 -21.87 10.59
CA PRO A 195 25.88 -20.82 11.51
C PRO A 195 25.79 -19.43 10.87
N ILE A 196 24.83 -18.65 11.36
CA ILE A 196 24.70 -17.20 11.15
C ILE A 196 24.45 -16.53 12.49
N THR A 197 24.46 -15.19 12.55
CA THR A 197 23.87 -14.50 13.68
C THR A 197 22.41 -14.19 13.40
N LEU A 198 21.59 -14.17 14.45
CA LEU A 198 20.19 -13.72 14.37
C LEU A 198 20.10 -12.27 13.84
N GLY A 199 21.11 -11.45 14.18
CA GLY A 199 21.24 -10.09 13.64
C GLY A 199 21.46 -10.06 12.13
N GLN A 200 22.27 -10.98 11.57
CA GLN A 200 22.47 -11.12 10.12
C GLN A 200 21.16 -11.54 9.43
N GLU A 201 20.39 -12.43 10.01
CA GLU A 201 19.08 -12.84 9.49
C GLU A 201 18.12 -11.63 9.41
N PHE A 202 18.00 -10.85 10.50
CA PHE A 202 17.21 -9.63 10.51
C PHE A 202 17.73 -8.54 9.57
N SER A 203 19.04 -8.46 9.33
CA SER A 203 19.61 -7.49 8.37
C SER A 203 19.14 -7.75 6.93
N GLY A 204 18.92 -9.02 6.57
CA GLY A 204 18.31 -9.40 5.29
C GLY A 204 16.89 -8.84 5.16
N TYR A 205 16.08 -8.88 6.24
CA TYR A 205 14.75 -8.30 6.26
C TYR A 205 14.76 -6.77 6.13
N VAL A 206 15.71 -6.11 6.79
CA VAL A 206 15.92 -4.65 6.64
C VAL A 206 16.17 -4.29 5.19
N SER A 207 17.06 -5.03 4.52
CA SER A 207 17.42 -4.80 3.12
C SER A 207 16.21 -5.00 2.18
N GLN A 208 15.40 -6.04 2.40
CA GLN A 208 14.19 -6.28 1.61
C GLN A 208 13.19 -5.11 1.71
N VAL A 209 12.94 -4.61 2.92
CA VAL A 209 12.02 -3.48 3.12
C VAL A 209 12.60 -2.18 2.54
N ASP A 210 13.91 -1.95 2.66
CA ASP A 210 14.56 -0.76 2.11
C ASP A 210 14.51 -0.74 0.57
N HIS A 211 14.81 -1.86 -0.09
CA HIS A 211 14.63 -2.00 -1.53
C HIS A 211 13.18 -1.77 -1.95
N GLY A 212 12.22 -2.31 -1.20
CA GLY A 212 10.79 -2.08 -1.45
C GLY A 212 10.39 -0.61 -1.35
N ILE A 213 10.87 0.11 -0.34
CA ILE A 213 10.67 1.56 -0.21
C ILE A 213 11.22 2.31 -1.43
N ASN A 214 12.40 1.92 -1.91
CA ASN A 214 13.02 2.55 -3.08
C ASN A 214 12.25 2.22 -4.37
N THR A 215 11.72 1.02 -4.52
CA THR A 215 10.87 0.63 -5.66
C THR A 215 9.61 1.51 -5.72
N ILE A 216 8.92 1.71 -4.59
CA ILE A 216 7.76 2.63 -4.52
C ILE A 216 8.17 4.07 -4.86
N LYS A 217 9.31 4.56 -4.33
CA LYS A 217 9.78 5.93 -4.63
C LYS A 217 10.08 6.14 -6.13
N ASN A 218 10.59 5.12 -6.80
CA ASN A 218 10.85 5.19 -8.24
C ASN A 218 9.55 5.30 -9.04
N ALA A 219 8.52 4.55 -8.68
CA ALA A 219 7.21 4.60 -9.34
C ALA A 219 6.47 5.94 -9.10
N ILE A 220 6.81 6.69 -8.05
CA ILE A 220 6.25 8.04 -7.80
C ILE A 220 6.51 9.00 -8.96
N HIS A 221 7.61 8.88 -9.68
CA HIS A 221 7.92 9.76 -10.80
C HIS A 221 6.86 9.70 -11.89
N HIS A 222 6.43 8.51 -12.27
CA HIS A 222 5.37 8.31 -13.26
C HIS A 222 3.99 8.67 -12.67
N LEU A 223 3.70 8.28 -11.43
CA LEU A 223 2.46 8.63 -10.75
C LEU A 223 2.25 10.15 -10.61
N SER A 224 3.33 10.95 -10.59
CA SER A 224 3.27 12.41 -10.49
C SER A 224 2.82 13.11 -11.77
N GLU A 225 2.75 12.42 -12.91
CA GLU A 225 2.30 12.95 -14.19
C GLU A 225 0.77 13.02 -14.23
N LEU A 226 0.22 14.21 -14.50
CA LEU A 226 -1.23 14.42 -14.50
C LEU A 226 -1.74 14.66 -15.93
N PRO A 227 -2.76 13.89 -16.40
CA PRO A 227 -3.33 14.06 -17.73
C PRO A 227 -4.33 15.22 -17.82
N ILE A 228 -4.56 15.95 -16.74
CA ILE A 228 -5.50 17.07 -16.69
C ILE A 228 -5.21 18.11 -17.78
N GLY A 229 -6.28 18.63 -18.37
CA GLY A 229 -6.23 19.53 -19.51
C GLY A 229 -6.21 18.79 -20.86
N GLY A 230 -6.21 17.45 -20.86
CA GLY A 230 -6.42 16.65 -22.08
C GLY A 230 -7.89 16.59 -22.51
N THR A 231 -8.80 16.88 -21.60
CA THR A 231 -10.25 16.81 -21.76
C THR A 231 -10.77 15.47 -22.29
N ALA A 232 -11.58 15.44 -23.33
CA ALA A 232 -12.31 14.24 -23.75
C ALA A 232 -11.40 13.10 -24.24
N VAL A 233 -10.39 13.41 -25.06
CA VAL A 233 -9.55 12.42 -25.75
C VAL A 233 -8.05 12.72 -25.71
N GLY A 234 -7.64 13.79 -25.05
CA GLY A 234 -6.22 14.19 -24.96
C GLY A 234 -5.84 15.45 -25.75
N THR A 235 -6.73 15.99 -26.56
CA THR A 235 -6.46 17.15 -27.44
C THR A 235 -6.58 18.50 -26.74
N GLY A 236 -7.16 18.53 -25.52
CA GLY A 236 -7.40 19.79 -24.79
C GLY A 236 -8.55 20.63 -25.35
N LEU A 237 -9.51 20.00 -26.04
CA LEU A 237 -10.67 20.70 -26.58
C LEU A 237 -11.40 21.51 -25.49
N ASN A 238 -11.72 22.77 -25.78
CA ASN A 238 -12.40 23.73 -24.90
C ASN A 238 -11.59 24.18 -23.67
N THR A 239 -10.28 23.99 -23.65
CA THR A 239 -9.43 24.58 -22.61
C THR A 239 -8.80 25.91 -23.10
N PRO A 240 -8.67 26.93 -22.25
CA PRO A 240 -7.93 28.13 -22.58
C PRO A 240 -6.42 27.81 -22.64
N LYS A 241 -5.68 28.65 -23.39
CA LYS A 241 -4.23 28.47 -23.53
C LYS A 241 -3.53 28.55 -22.17
N GLY A 242 -2.67 27.59 -21.87
CA GLY A 242 -1.92 27.52 -20.61
C GLY A 242 -2.66 26.85 -19.45
N TYR A 243 -3.88 26.35 -19.69
CA TYR A 243 -4.69 25.70 -18.65
C TYR A 243 -3.97 24.53 -17.98
N SER A 244 -3.40 23.59 -18.77
CA SER A 244 -2.77 22.38 -18.25
C SER A 244 -1.63 22.62 -17.27
N SER A 245 -0.69 23.48 -17.64
CA SER A 245 0.46 23.82 -16.77
C SER A 245 0.00 24.53 -15.50
N LYS A 246 -0.95 25.46 -15.63
CA LYS A 246 -1.42 26.26 -14.51
C LYS A 246 -2.25 25.47 -13.50
N ILE A 247 -3.11 24.57 -13.96
CA ILE A 247 -3.89 23.72 -13.04
C ILE A 247 -2.98 22.75 -12.28
N VAL A 248 -1.94 22.22 -12.91
CA VAL A 248 -0.97 21.34 -12.24
C VAL A 248 -0.19 22.09 -11.16
N GLU A 249 0.15 23.36 -11.40
CA GLU A 249 0.75 24.23 -10.40
C GLU A 249 -0.16 24.43 -9.18
N TYR A 250 -1.45 24.73 -9.42
CA TYR A 250 -2.44 24.84 -8.34
C TYR A 250 -2.72 23.51 -7.62
N ILE A 251 -2.78 22.39 -8.34
CA ILE A 251 -2.91 21.06 -7.72
C ILE A 251 -1.72 20.79 -6.80
N SER A 252 -0.50 21.08 -7.26
CA SER A 252 0.71 20.89 -6.46
C SER A 252 0.68 21.74 -5.19
N LYS A 253 0.26 23.00 -5.29
CA LYS A 253 0.12 23.92 -4.16
C LYS A 253 -0.98 23.45 -3.18
N ASN A 254 -2.18 23.16 -3.69
CA ASN A 254 -3.34 22.81 -2.84
C ASN A 254 -3.21 21.43 -2.19
N SER A 255 -2.42 20.53 -2.77
CA SER A 255 -2.16 19.18 -2.21
C SER A 255 -0.91 19.11 -1.34
N GLU A 256 -0.06 20.13 -1.37
CA GLU A 256 1.30 20.16 -0.79
C GLU A 256 2.19 19.02 -1.33
N MET A 257 2.04 18.70 -2.61
CA MET A 257 2.79 17.65 -3.30
C MET A 257 3.30 18.15 -4.65
N SER A 258 4.37 17.54 -5.14
CA SER A 258 4.92 17.88 -6.44
C SER A 258 4.29 17.02 -7.53
N PHE A 259 3.57 17.66 -8.43
CA PHE A 259 3.03 17.08 -9.65
C PHE A 259 3.59 17.78 -10.87
N LYS A 260 3.53 17.10 -12.00
CA LYS A 260 3.93 17.65 -13.30
C LYS A 260 2.88 17.34 -14.36
N GLU A 261 2.85 18.14 -15.39
CA GLU A 261 2.00 17.89 -16.54
C GLU A 261 2.48 16.63 -17.27
N SER A 262 1.54 15.72 -17.63
CA SER A 262 1.87 14.59 -18.47
C SER A 262 2.34 15.06 -19.83
N LEU A 263 3.45 14.51 -20.30
CA LEU A 263 4.01 14.80 -21.63
C LEU A 263 3.09 14.32 -22.76
N ASN A 264 2.32 13.28 -22.51
CA ASN A 264 1.37 12.71 -23.47
C ASN A 264 0.01 12.47 -22.80
N LYS A 265 -0.95 13.36 -23.05
CA LYS A 265 -2.29 13.26 -22.45
C LYS A 265 -3.14 12.15 -23.07
N PHE A 266 -2.81 11.70 -24.28
CA PHE A 266 -3.49 10.58 -24.92
C PHE A 266 -3.22 9.29 -24.13
N GLU A 267 -1.97 9.03 -23.79
CA GLU A 267 -1.57 7.91 -22.94
C GLU A 267 -2.21 8.01 -21.56
N GLY A 268 -2.09 9.16 -20.88
CA GLY A 268 -2.58 9.35 -19.51
C GLY A 268 -4.11 9.24 -19.35
N ILE A 269 -4.88 9.34 -20.45
CA ILE A 269 -6.35 9.16 -20.48
C ILE A 269 -6.73 7.74 -20.88
N ALA A 270 -6.05 7.18 -21.88
CA ALA A 270 -6.39 5.89 -22.50
C ALA A 270 -5.72 4.68 -21.83
N SER A 271 -4.63 4.90 -21.09
CA SER A 271 -3.90 3.89 -20.33
C SER A 271 -4.01 4.20 -18.82
N HIS A 272 -3.29 3.57 -17.97
CA HIS A 272 -3.07 3.91 -16.55
C HIS A 272 -1.81 3.18 -16.08
N ASP A 273 -0.79 3.18 -16.93
CA ASP A 273 0.46 2.46 -16.71
C ASP A 273 1.14 2.93 -15.41
N CYS A 274 1.01 4.21 -15.06
CA CYS A 274 1.52 4.73 -13.79
C CYS A 274 0.89 4.04 -12.55
N ILE A 275 -0.39 3.64 -12.62
CA ILE A 275 -1.08 2.91 -11.55
C ILE A 275 -0.66 1.44 -11.55
N VAL A 276 -0.52 0.83 -12.73
CA VAL A 276 -0.02 -0.56 -12.86
C VAL A 276 1.40 -0.68 -12.31
N GLU A 277 2.30 0.25 -12.67
CA GLU A 277 3.66 0.33 -12.16
C GLU A 277 3.70 0.49 -10.64
N MET A 278 2.95 1.46 -10.12
CA MET A 278 2.89 1.72 -8.68
C MET A 278 2.33 0.52 -7.91
N HIS A 279 1.27 -0.11 -8.42
CA HIS A 279 0.69 -1.29 -7.76
C HIS A 279 1.64 -2.49 -7.81
N GLY A 280 2.38 -2.67 -8.91
CA GLY A 280 3.46 -3.65 -9.02
C GLY A 280 4.58 -3.42 -7.98
N ALA A 281 4.93 -2.16 -7.72
CA ALA A 281 5.87 -1.80 -6.65
C ALA A 281 5.33 -2.17 -5.26
N ILE A 282 4.06 -1.88 -4.99
CA ILE A 282 3.35 -2.25 -3.74
C ILE A 282 3.31 -3.77 -3.58
N LYS A 283 2.99 -4.53 -4.64
CA LYS A 283 3.02 -6.00 -4.64
C LYS A 283 4.41 -6.55 -4.31
N THR A 284 5.47 -5.96 -4.84
CA THR A 284 6.85 -6.37 -4.53
C THR A 284 7.13 -6.26 -3.04
N VAL A 285 6.71 -5.16 -2.41
CA VAL A 285 6.81 -4.98 -0.96
C VAL A 285 5.98 -6.02 -0.21
N ALA A 286 4.74 -6.25 -0.64
CA ALA A 286 3.86 -7.24 -0.03
C ALA A 286 4.49 -8.65 -0.06
N ALA A 287 5.12 -9.05 -1.17
CA ALA A 287 5.82 -10.33 -1.27
C ALA A 287 7.00 -10.43 -0.27
N SER A 288 7.79 -9.36 -0.13
CA SER A 288 8.90 -9.30 0.83
C SER A 288 8.39 -9.38 2.29
N VAL A 289 7.38 -8.60 2.63
CA VAL A 289 6.81 -8.56 3.99
C VAL A 289 6.12 -9.87 4.33
N TYR A 290 5.46 -10.52 3.37
CA TYR A 290 4.90 -11.86 3.54
C TYR A 290 5.99 -12.87 3.93
N LYS A 291 7.11 -12.90 3.21
CA LYS A 291 8.25 -13.78 3.53
C LYS A 291 8.79 -13.49 4.93
N ILE A 292 9.00 -12.23 5.29
CA ILE A 292 9.51 -11.82 6.61
C ILE A 292 8.57 -12.29 7.73
N SER A 293 7.27 -12.07 7.56
CA SER A 293 6.27 -12.47 8.56
C SER A 293 6.22 -13.98 8.76
N ASN A 294 6.37 -14.77 7.69
CA ASN A 294 6.37 -16.23 7.78
C ASN A 294 7.65 -16.78 8.42
N ASP A 295 8.82 -16.22 8.15
CA ASP A 295 10.06 -16.60 8.84
C ASP A 295 9.95 -16.32 10.34
N ILE A 296 9.50 -15.13 10.74
CA ILE A 296 9.31 -14.76 12.14
C ILE A 296 8.29 -15.68 12.82
N ARG A 297 7.16 -15.98 12.14
CA ARG A 297 6.13 -16.89 12.61
C ARG A 297 6.68 -18.30 12.82
N LEU A 298 7.49 -18.80 11.88
CA LEU A 298 8.09 -20.13 11.95
C LEU A 298 9.12 -20.20 13.07
N MET A 299 10.01 -19.22 13.21
CA MET A 299 10.97 -19.14 14.32
C MET A 299 10.29 -19.03 15.69
N GLY A 300 9.13 -18.38 15.75
CA GLY A 300 8.32 -18.26 16.97
C GLY A 300 7.39 -19.46 17.24
N SER A 301 7.39 -20.49 16.41
CA SER A 301 6.48 -21.64 16.53
C SER A 301 6.74 -22.49 17.79
N GLY A 302 5.70 -23.03 18.36
CA GLY A 302 5.77 -23.90 19.53
C GLY A 302 4.94 -23.38 20.72
N PRO A 303 5.52 -23.15 21.90
CA PRO A 303 6.95 -23.00 22.27
C PRO A 303 7.74 -24.30 22.45
N ARG A 304 7.10 -25.47 22.65
CA ARG A 304 7.79 -26.73 22.94
C ARG A 304 7.90 -27.67 21.75
N SER A 305 6.86 -27.73 20.91
CA SER A 305 6.76 -28.65 19.76
C SER A 305 7.09 -28.00 18.41
N GLY A 306 7.64 -26.79 18.42
CA GLY A 306 8.10 -26.07 17.25
C GLY A 306 9.54 -25.59 17.40
N LEU A 307 9.97 -24.63 16.54
CA LEU A 307 11.33 -24.09 16.60
C LEU A 307 11.56 -23.35 17.92
N GLY A 308 10.70 -22.40 18.24
CA GLY A 308 10.76 -21.65 19.49
C GLY A 308 12.03 -20.83 19.68
N GLU A 309 12.70 -20.42 18.59
CA GLU A 309 13.91 -19.56 18.63
C GLU A 309 13.58 -18.11 18.99
N LEU A 310 12.37 -17.66 18.63
CA LEU A 310 11.84 -16.35 19.00
C LEU A 310 10.68 -16.48 19.99
N ILE A 311 10.60 -15.52 20.89
CA ILE A 311 9.47 -15.29 21.77
C ILE A 311 8.75 -14.06 21.24
N LEU A 312 7.53 -14.26 20.71
CA LEU A 312 6.68 -13.21 20.18
C LEU A 312 5.87 -12.54 21.28
N PRO A 313 5.48 -11.26 21.13
CA PRO A 313 4.62 -10.57 22.10
C PRO A 313 3.27 -11.26 22.26
N ALA A 314 2.78 -11.30 23.50
CA ALA A 314 1.45 -11.77 23.85
C ALA A 314 0.49 -10.57 23.85
N ASN A 315 -0.17 -10.30 22.73
CA ASN A 315 -1.04 -9.15 22.60
C ASN A 315 -2.49 -9.44 23.04
N GLU A 316 -2.90 -10.71 22.95
CA GLU A 316 -4.26 -11.17 23.26
C GLU A 316 -4.30 -12.67 23.59
N PRO A 317 -5.34 -13.16 24.29
CA PRO A 317 -5.54 -14.60 24.50
C PRO A 317 -5.68 -15.34 23.15
N GLY A 318 -4.86 -16.35 22.91
CA GLY A 318 -4.80 -17.03 21.62
C GLY A 318 -5.82 -18.17 21.42
N SER A 319 -6.62 -18.49 22.45
CA SER A 319 -7.60 -19.59 22.36
C SER A 319 -8.71 -19.43 23.39
N SER A 320 -9.92 -19.78 22.99
CA SER A 320 -11.09 -19.82 23.88
C SER A 320 -11.13 -21.07 24.81
N ILE A 321 -10.36 -22.12 24.48
CA ILE A 321 -10.37 -23.40 25.19
C ILE A 321 -9.01 -23.91 25.66
N MET A 322 -7.91 -23.26 25.24
CA MET A 322 -6.53 -23.63 25.63
C MET A 322 -5.90 -22.46 26.42
N PRO A 323 -5.99 -22.49 27.78
CA PRO A 323 -5.46 -21.39 28.59
C PRO A 323 -3.96 -21.20 28.39
N GLY A 324 -3.52 -19.93 28.27
CA GLY A 324 -2.11 -19.59 28.10
C GLY A 324 -1.55 -19.76 26.71
N LYS A 325 -2.35 -20.16 25.71
CA LYS A 325 -1.93 -20.20 24.31
C LYS A 325 -1.80 -18.78 23.74
N VAL A 326 -0.65 -18.49 23.15
CA VAL A 326 -0.38 -17.24 22.44
C VAL A 326 -0.16 -17.54 20.96
N ASN A 327 -0.87 -16.84 20.07
CA ASN A 327 -0.75 -17.01 18.63
C ASN A 327 0.08 -15.87 18.00
N PRO A 328 0.71 -16.11 16.86
CA PRO A 328 1.46 -15.08 16.13
C PRO A 328 0.52 -14.19 15.30
N THR A 329 -0.49 -13.57 15.94
CA THR A 329 -1.63 -12.92 15.29
C THR A 329 -1.24 -11.79 14.36
N GLN A 330 -0.19 -11.03 14.70
CA GLN A 330 0.34 -9.97 13.85
C GLN A 330 0.96 -10.52 12.55
N CYS A 331 1.66 -11.66 12.64
CA CYS A 331 2.17 -12.35 11.45
C CYS A 331 1.03 -12.85 10.56
N GLU A 332 -0.06 -13.34 11.15
CA GLU A 332 -1.24 -13.79 10.42
C GLU A 332 -1.96 -12.64 9.73
N ALA A 333 -2.19 -11.54 10.44
CA ALA A 333 -2.85 -10.36 9.92
C ALA A 333 -2.10 -9.77 8.71
N ILE A 334 -0.80 -9.54 8.85
CA ILE A 334 -0.02 -8.98 7.74
C ILE A 334 0.10 -9.96 6.56
N SER A 335 0.10 -11.27 6.81
CA SER A 335 0.07 -12.29 5.75
C SER A 335 -1.23 -12.22 4.93
N MET A 336 -2.39 -12.04 5.59
CA MET A 336 -3.67 -11.85 4.90
C MET A 336 -3.70 -10.56 4.09
N VAL A 337 -3.17 -9.46 4.64
CA VAL A 337 -3.04 -8.18 3.91
C VAL A 337 -2.17 -8.35 2.66
N CYS A 338 -1.03 -9.03 2.76
CA CYS A 338 -0.17 -9.28 1.60
C CYS A 338 -0.88 -10.12 0.53
N ALA A 339 -1.63 -11.14 0.93
CA ALA A 339 -2.43 -11.97 0.01
C ALA A 339 -3.50 -11.14 -0.71
N GLN A 340 -4.21 -10.25 0.01
CA GLN A 340 -5.19 -9.35 -0.57
C GLN A 340 -4.55 -8.41 -1.60
N ILE A 341 -3.40 -7.81 -1.28
CA ILE A 341 -2.67 -6.92 -2.20
C ILE A 341 -2.25 -7.66 -3.49
N ILE A 342 -1.78 -8.90 -3.37
CA ILE A 342 -1.42 -9.72 -4.53
C ILE A 342 -2.66 -9.99 -5.40
N GLY A 343 -3.80 -10.28 -4.79
CA GLY A 343 -5.07 -10.44 -5.51
C GLY A 343 -5.52 -9.15 -6.21
N ASN A 344 -5.41 -8.01 -5.54
CA ASN A 344 -5.73 -6.69 -6.10
C ASN A 344 -4.81 -6.34 -7.29
N ASP A 345 -3.54 -6.77 -7.26
CA ASP A 345 -2.59 -6.56 -8.37
C ASP A 345 -3.02 -7.27 -9.65
N VAL A 346 -3.62 -8.45 -9.54
CA VAL A 346 -4.19 -9.16 -10.70
C VAL A 346 -5.32 -8.35 -11.32
N ALA A 347 -6.21 -7.77 -10.50
CA ALA A 347 -7.30 -6.92 -10.97
C ALA A 347 -6.77 -5.64 -11.65
N VAL A 348 -5.75 -5.00 -11.06
CA VAL A 348 -5.10 -3.80 -11.62
C VAL A 348 -4.40 -4.12 -12.94
N SER A 349 -3.64 -5.21 -13.00
CA SER A 349 -2.94 -5.64 -14.23
C SER A 349 -3.92 -5.97 -15.36
N PHE A 350 -5.02 -6.67 -15.04
CA PHE A 350 -6.08 -6.96 -16.02
C PHE A 350 -6.73 -5.66 -16.52
N ALA A 351 -7.04 -4.73 -15.63
CA ALA A 351 -7.60 -3.43 -15.97
C ALA A 351 -6.66 -2.61 -16.87
N GLY A 352 -5.32 -2.65 -16.59
CA GLY A 352 -4.30 -1.96 -17.37
C GLY A 352 -4.13 -2.52 -18.78
N ALA A 353 -4.33 -3.84 -18.95
CA ALA A 353 -4.28 -4.48 -20.24
C ALA A 353 -5.52 -4.21 -21.13
N ASN A 354 -6.53 -3.53 -20.59
CA ASN A 354 -7.76 -3.16 -21.28
C ASN A 354 -7.75 -1.69 -21.71
N GLY A 355 -8.83 -1.29 -22.33
CA GLY A 355 -9.01 0.02 -22.94
C GLY A 355 -9.03 -0.09 -24.46
N HIS A 356 -9.82 0.78 -25.07
CA HIS A 356 -9.95 0.83 -26.52
C HIS A 356 -9.73 2.26 -26.97
N PHE A 357 -8.78 2.45 -27.87
CA PHE A 357 -8.44 3.74 -28.45
C PHE A 357 -8.11 4.79 -27.37
N GLU A 358 -8.91 5.83 -27.21
CA GLU A 358 -8.61 7.01 -26.39
C GLU A 358 -9.12 6.92 -24.95
N LEU A 359 -9.69 5.76 -24.51
CA LEU A 359 -10.23 5.64 -23.15
C LEU A 359 -10.10 4.22 -22.57
N ASN A 360 -9.49 4.14 -21.40
CA ASN A 360 -9.63 2.99 -20.52
C ASN A 360 -10.86 3.19 -19.62
N VAL A 361 -11.73 2.18 -19.57
CA VAL A 361 -13.01 2.22 -18.85
C VAL A 361 -13.02 1.38 -17.56
N PHE A 362 -11.87 1.21 -16.92
CA PHE A 362 -11.71 0.53 -15.63
C PHE A 362 -11.27 1.50 -14.50
N LYS A 363 -11.42 2.82 -14.71
CA LYS A 363 -10.93 3.84 -13.78
C LYS A 363 -11.41 3.67 -12.33
N PRO A 364 -12.70 3.39 -12.03
CA PRO A 364 -13.13 3.17 -10.65
C PRO A 364 -12.49 1.94 -9.99
N LEU A 365 -12.17 0.89 -10.77
CA LEU A 365 -11.48 -0.30 -10.28
C LEU A 365 -10.02 0.02 -9.90
N PHE A 366 -9.30 0.81 -10.73
CA PHE A 366 -7.98 1.32 -10.37
C PHE A 366 -8.01 2.14 -9.08
N ALA A 367 -8.96 3.09 -9.00
CA ALA A 367 -9.11 3.93 -7.81
C ALA A 367 -9.26 3.11 -6.54
N PHE A 368 -10.15 2.14 -6.53
CA PHE A 368 -10.40 1.29 -5.37
C PHE A 368 -9.15 0.49 -4.99
N ASN A 369 -8.57 -0.25 -5.94
CA ASN A 369 -7.48 -1.18 -5.63
C ASN A 369 -6.19 -0.47 -5.22
N ILE A 370 -5.81 0.65 -5.86
CA ILE A 370 -4.58 1.37 -5.49
C ILE A 370 -4.70 2.02 -4.11
N ILE A 371 -5.87 2.61 -3.80
CA ILE A 371 -6.11 3.25 -2.50
C ILE A 371 -6.14 2.21 -1.39
N GLU A 372 -6.93 1.16 -1.55
CA GLU A 372 -7.06 0.08 -0.55
C GLU A 372 -5.72 -0.59 -0.30
N SER A 373 -5.02 -1.04 -1.36
CA SER A 373 -3.73 -1.73 -1.23
C SER A 373 -2.67 -0.86 -0.55
N SER A 374 -2.58 0.42 -0.91
CA SER A 374 -1.63 1.35 -0.30
C SER A 374 -1.92 1.56 1.19
N LYS A 375 -3.19 1.72 1.54
CA LYS A 375 -3.64 1.97 2.92
C LYS A 375 -3.37 0.77 3.81
N ILE A 376 -3.88 -0.42 3.43
CA ILE A 376 -3.73 -1.62 4.25
C ILE A 376 -2.27 -2.07 4.38
N LEU A 377 -1.42 -1.86 3.36
CA LEU A 377 0.02 -2.12 3.46
C LEU A 377 0.67 -1.22 4.51
N GLY A 378 0.37 0.07 4.48
CA GLY A 378 0.88 1.03 5.46
C GLY A 378 0.44 0.70 6.88
N ASP A 379 -0.86 0.50 7.08
CA ASP A 379 -1.46 0.23 8.39
C ASP A 379 -0.94 -1.09 8.99
N ALA A 380 -0.90 -2.16 8.18
CA ALA A 380 -0.38 -3.45 8.62
C ALA A 380 1.12 -3.41 8.92
N SER A 381 1.91 -2.64 8.15
CA SER A 381 3.35 -2.46 8.42
C SER A 381 3.59 -1.78 9.76
N LEU A 382 2.80 -0.76 10.09
CA LEU A 382 2.86 -0.08 11.39
C LEU A 382 2.48 -1.03 12.53
N SER A 383 1.33 -1.71 12.39
CA SER A 383 0.85 -2.66 13.40
C SER A 383 1.87 -3.77 13.65
N PHE A 384 2.45 -4.32 12.58
CA PHE A 384 3.47 -5.37 12.68
C PHE A 384 4.75 -4.88 13.37
N ALA A 385 5.20 -3.65 13.05
CA ALA A 385 6.36 -3.03 13.70
C ALA A 385 6.13 -2.84 15.21
N GLU A 386 5.00 -2.23 15.58
CA GLU A 386 4.71 -1.85 16.97
C GLU A 386 4.32 -3.05 17.85
N ASN A 387 3.47 -3.93 17.33
CA ASN A 387 2.86 -5.02 18.11
C ASN A 387 3.54 -6.38 17.93
N CYS A 388 4.52 -6.50 17.02
CA CYS A 388 5.31 -7.72 16.86
C CYS A 388 6.80 -7.43 16.96
N ILE A 389 7.40 -6.75 15.97
CA ILE A 389 8.86 -6.63 15.81
C ILE A 389 9.51 -6.03 17.06
N ASN A 390 8.96 -4.92 17.57
CA ASN A 390 9.54 -4.23 18.74
C ASN A 390 9.58 -5.12 19.99
N GLY A 391 8.63 -6.03 20.15
CA GLY A 391 8.50 -6.90 21.31
C GLY A 391 9.19 -8.26 21.19
N ILE A 392 9.75 -8.62 20.04
CA ILE A 392 10.45 -9.90 19.83
C ILE A 392 11.64 -10.02 20.76
N LYS A 393 11.77 -11.19 21.41
CA LYS A 393 12.92 -11.58 22.22
C LYS A 393 13.52 -12.90 21.70
N PRO A 394 14.85 -13.08 21.76
CA PRO A 394 15.49 -14.33 21.41
C PRO A 394 15.32 -15.35 22.53
N ASN A 395 14.99 -16.58 22.25
CA ASN A 395 15.06 -17.70 23.17
C ASN A 395 16.48 -18.30 23.11
N LYS A 396 17.43 -17.65 23.80
CA LYS A 396 18.85 -18.02 23.77
C LYS A 396 19.08 -19.49 24.08
N LYS A 397 18.39 -20.06 25.06
CA LYS A 397 18.52 -21.47 25.44
C LYS A 397 18.15 -22.41 24.28
N ARG A 398 17.09 -22.08 23.55
CA ARG A 398 16.63 -22.91 22.41
C ARG A 398 17.57 -22.78 21.22
N ILE A 399 18.01 -21.56 20.94
CA ILE A 399 18.98 -21.25 19.88
C ILE A 399 20.30 -21.99 20.12
N GLU A 400 20.84 -21.92 21.33
CA GLU A 400 22.08 -22.58 21.73
C GLU A 400 21.97 -24.10 21.61
N LYS A 401 20.84 -24.66 22.05
CA LYS A 401 20.61 -26.10 21.91
C LYS A 401 20.67 -26.53 20.44
N PHE A 402 19.92 -25.89 19.56
CA PHE A 402 19.92 -26.23 18.12
C PHE A 402 21.30 -26.04 17.47
N LEU A 403 22.02 -25.00 17.88
CA LEU A 403 23.37 -24.75 17.38
C LEU A 403 24.32 -25.91 17.75
N ASN A 404 24.30 -26.34 19.01
CA ASN A 404 25.18 -27.39 19.51
C ASN A 404 24.81 -28.78 18.98
N ASP A 405 23.53 -29.04 18.73
CA ASP A 405 23.04 -30.31 18.19
C ASP A 405 23.29 -30.44 16.66
N SER A 406 23.63 -29.34 15.97
CA SER A 406 23.73 -29.35 14.51
C SER A 406 24.99 -30.07 14.00
N LEU A 407 24.77 -31.00 13.07
CA LEU A 407 25.83 -31.69 12.39
C LEU A 407 26.57 -30.81 11.39
N MET A 408 26.02 -29.67 10.98
CA MET A 408 26.60 -28.78 9.97
C MET A 408 27.79 -27.97 10.48
N LEU A 409 28.03 -27.95 11.79
CA LEU A 409 29.23 -27.38 12.38
C LEU A 409 30.51 -28.09 11.89
N VAL A 410 30.39 -29.34 11.44
CA VAL A 410 31.49 -30.11 10.84
C VAL A 410 32.14 -29.41 9.66
N THR A 411 31.43 -28.50 8.99
CA THR A 411 31.91 -27.71 7.85
C THR A 411 33.17 -26.90 8.18
N ALA A 412 33.32 -26.48 9.44
CA ALA A 412 34.51 -25.80 9.93
C ALA A 412 35.79 -26.66 9.79
N LEU A 413 35.65 -27.96 9.78
CA LEU A 413 36.77 -28.91 9.70
C LEU A 413 37.27 -29.14 8.27
N ASN A 414 36.51 -28.76 7.24
CA ASN A 414 36.87 -29.03 5.83
C ASN A 414 38.27 -28.52 5.45
N SER A 415 38.68 -27.36 5.95
CA SER A 415 39.99 -26.77 5.69
C SER A 415 41.14 -27.44 6.44
N LYS A 416 40.85 -28.28 7.45
CA LYS A 416 41.83 -28.91 8.33
C LYS A 416 42.05 -30.39 8.03
N ILE A 417 40.94 -31.13 7.86
CA ILE A 417 41.00 -32.57 7.68
C ILE A 417 40.45 -33.03 6.31
N GLY A 418 39.96 -32.10 5.51
CA GLY A 418 39.36 -32.37 4.21
C GLY A 418 37.87 -32.78 4.29
N TYR A 419 37.18 -32.63 3.17
CA TYR A 419 35.72 -32.83 3.05
C TYR A 419 35.29 -34.26 3.45
N TYR A 420 35.98 -35.29 2.99
CA TYR A 420 35.57 -36.70 3.23
C TYR A 420 35.68 -37.10 4.70
N LYS A 421 36.77 -36.72 5.39
CA LYS A 421 36.89 -36.99 6.83
C LYS A 421 35.85 -36.22 7.66
N ALA A 422 35.54 -34.99 7.25
CA ALA A 422 34.46 -34.23 7.87
C ALA A 422 33.10 -34.91 7.65
N ALA A 423 32.84 -35.42 6.44
CA ALA A 423 31.63 -36.20 6.15
C ALA A 423 31.55 -37.51 6.98
N ASP A 424 32.67 -38.21 7.19
CA ASP A 424 32.70 -39.40 8.04
C ASP A 424 32.30 -39.07 9.50
N ILE A 425 32.80 -37.95 10.03
CA ILE A 425 32.41 -37.46 11.37
C ILE A 425 30.93 -37.21 11.45
N ALA A 426 30.36 -36.46 10.49
CA ALA A 426 28.91 -36.16 10.47
C ALA A 426 28.07 -37.42 10.34
N ASN A 427 28.43 -38.33 9.43
CA ASN A 427 27.73 -39.60 9.22
C ASN A 427 27.76 -40.50 10.46
N LYS A 428 28.92 -40.57 11.16
CA LYS A 428 29.03 -41.33 12.40
C LYS A 428 28.22 -40.72 13.52
N ALA A 429 28.29 -39.38 13.67
CA ALA A 429 27.50 -38.67 14.67
C ALA A 429 26.00 -38.92 14.47
N PHE A 430 25.50 -38.84 13.24
CA PHE A 430 24.11 -39.08 12.89
C PHE A 430 23.72 -40.54 13.14
N LYS A 431 24.51 -41.51 12.71
CA LYS A 431 24.20 -42.93 12.86
C LYS A 431 24.15 -43.43 14.31
N GLU A 432 25.07 -42.91 15.14
CA GLU A 432 25.24 -43.32 16.52
C GLU A 432 24.51 -42.42 17.52
N ASP A 433 23.80 -41.39 17.05
CA ASP A 433 23.13 -40.36 17.86
C ASP A 433 24.06 -39.76 18.93
N ILE A 434 25.30 -39.40 18.51
CA ILE A 434 26.32 -38.79 19.33
C ILE A 434 26.71 -37.42 18.78
N THR A 435 27.46 -36.63 19.57
CA THR A 435 27.94 -35.32 19.15
C THR A 435 29.01 -35.43 18.07
N LEU A 436 29.21 -34.37 17.28
CA LEU A 436 30.33 -34.29 16.32
C LEU A 436 31.68 -34.48 17.01
N LYS A 437 31.85 -33.95 18.21
CA LYS A 437 33.08 -34.06 18.99
C LYS A 437 33.38 -35.53 19.36
N GLU A 438 32.36 -36.23 19.90
CA GLU A 438 32.49 -37.67 20.22
C GLU A 438 32.81 -38.49 18.98
N ALA A 439 32.17 -38.19 17.86
CA ALA A 439 32.42 -38.88 16.60
C ALA A 439 33.85 -38.65 16.08
N ALA A 440 34.35 -37.41 16.15
CA ALA A 440 35.69 -37.05 15.74
C ALA A 440 36.77 -37.76 16.57
N LEU A 441 36.58 -37.84 17.90
CA LEU A 441 37.44 -38.54 18.83
C LEU A 441 37.41 -40.06 18.59
N LYS A 442 36.22 -40.68 18.42
CA LYS A 442 36.09 -42.08 18.10
C LYS A 442 36.77 -42.51 16.79
N LEU A 443 36.80 -41.58 15.79
CA LEU A 443 37.46 -41.81 14.52
C LEU A 443 38.98 -41.51 14.58
N ALA A 444 39.46 -40.96 15.69
CA ALA A 444 40.83 -40.52 15.87
C ALA A 444 41.32 -39.53 14.78
N TYR A 445 40.44 -38.70 14.28
CA TYR A 445 40.76 -37.70 13.26
C TYR A 445 41.26 -36.39 13.88
N LEU A 446 40.86 -36.10 15.13
CA LEU A 446 41.21 -34.89 15.88
C LEU A 446 41.33 -35.20 17.36
N THR A 447 42.15 -34.46 18.07
CA THR A 447 42.12 -34.39 19.53
C THR A 447 40.99 -33.47 19.98
N GLU A 448 40.67 -33.51 21.28
CA GLU A 448 39.64 -32.64 21.88
C GLU A 448 39.96 -31.15 21.71
N ASP A 449 41.22 -30.77 22.01
CA ASP A 449 41.67 -29.38 21.87
C ASP A 449 41.66 -28.89 20.43
N GLU A 450 42.01 -29.74 19.47
CA GLU A 450 41.91 -29.42 18.05
C GLU A 450 40.46 -29.21 17.61
N PHE A 451 39.54 -30.10 18.04
CA PHE A 451 38.16 -29.97 17.71
C PHE A 451 37.58 -28.63 18.25
N ASP A 452 37.79 -28.32 19.54
CA ASP A 452 37.29 -27.10 20.16
C ASP A 452 37.94 -25.83 19.58
N THR A 453 39.17 -25.94 19.07
CA THR A 453 39.85 -24.81 18.38
C THR A 453 39.23 -24.54 17.02
N TYR A 454 38.89 -25.58 16.24
CA TYR A 454 38.45 -25.46 14.87
C TYR A 454 36.96 -25.30 14.74
N VAL A 455 36.16 -25.97 15.58
CA VAL A 455 34.71 -25.90 15.54
C VAL A 455 34.22 -24.78 16.49
N ASN A 456 34.35 -23.57 16.02
CA ASN A 456 33.86 -22.38 16.74
C ASN A 456 32.76 -21.72 15.92
N PRO A 457 31.50 -21.85 16.31
CA PRO A 457 30.34 -21.29 15.57
C PRO A 457 30.43 -19.78 15.34
N SER A 458 30.98 -19.02 16.29
CA SER A 458 31.09 -17.56 16.13
C SER A 458 32.07 -17.17 15.02
N ARG A 459 33.18 -17.94 14.82
CA ARG A 459 34.13 -17.71 13.73
C ARG A 459 33.57 -18.11 12.36
N MET A 460 32.50 -18.93 12.33
CA MET A 460 31.87 -19.36 11.07
C MET A 460 30.89 -18.31 10.50
N THR A 461 30.58 -17.28 11.24
CA THR A 461 29.60 -16.27 10.82
C THR A 461 30.20 -15.11 10.03
N ASN A 462 31.57 -15.01 9.94
CA ASN A 462 32.29 -13.86 9.39
C ASN A 462 31.77 -12.51 9.92
N ASN A 463 31.27 -12.51 11.15
CA ASN A 463 30.75 -11.31 11.81
C ASN A 463 31.91 -10.69 12.60
N GLU A 464 32.73 -9.90 11.93
CA GLU A 464 33.70 -9.04 12.55
C GLU A 464 33.00 -7.80 13.10
N GLY A 465 32.36 -7.91 14.27
CA GLY A 465 31.54 -6.88 14.85
C GLY A 465 32.05 -6.29 16.13
#